data_9d34a2f92d1cd78e788b75e980e9f621
#
_entry.id   9d34a2f92d1cd78e788b75e980e9f621
#
_cell.length_a   1.000
_cell.length_b   1.000
_cell.length_c   1.000
_cell.angle_alpha   90.00
_cell.angle_beta   90.00
_cell.angle_gamma   90.00
#
_symmetry.space_group_name_H-M   'P 1'
#
loop_
_entity.id
_entity.type
_entity.pdbx_description
1 polymer ?
#
loop_
_entity_poly.entity_id
_entity_poly.type
_entity_poly.pdbx_seq_one_letter_code
_entity_poly.pdbx_strand_id
1 'polypeptide(L)'
;MIERYKLSATHLNNFLDVTRGGPESFLLHNLLRFPAAMSPHAAYGSAVHAALQRAHQHLRATGKRRPIEDILGDFESHLRQHHLSELDFDHFLTRGTDALNAFLKARYDSFNHEQVAERTFAGQGVQVGDALLTGAIDLIEVNENDKTMTVTDYKTGRASYSWQGKTDSEKIKLHHYRQQLIFYKLLLEHSPEYSGYTVIQGKIEYVEPNSRGEIISLTIDFDGSRETDELIPLITAVWQRIMALDFSVKNVGTTHKDILAFETSLLT
;
A
#
# COMPACT_ATOMS: atom_id res chain seq x y z
N MET A 1 -15.77 -20.06 -3.11
CA MET A 1 -15.06 -18.88 -2.55
C MET A 1 -13.68 -18.72 -3.18
N ILE A 2 -12.88 -19.77 -3.24
CA ILE A 2 -11.50 -19.73 -3.75
C ILE A 2 -11.42 -19.53 -5.27
N GLU A 3 -12.38 -20.00 -6.04
CA GLU A 3 -12.44 -19.84 -7.52
C GLU A 3 -12.49 -18.37 -8.00
N ARG A 4 -12.90 -17.46 -7.13
CA ARG A 4 -12.96 -16.01 -7.41
C ARG A 4 -11.94 -15.20 -6.63
N TYR A 5 -11.02 -15.90 -5.96
CA TYR A 5 -10.00 -15.25 -5.17
C TYR A 5 -9.05 -14.47 -6.07
N LYS A 6 -8.61 -13.33 -5.59
CA LYS A 6 -7.57 -12.49 -6.21
C LYS A 6 -6.57 -12.07 -5.15
N LEU A 7 -5.31 -12.18 -5.47
CA LEU A 7 -4.22 -11.81 -4.57
C LEU A 7 -3.94 -10.31 -4.65
N SER A 8 -3.83 -9.66 -3.50
CA SER A 8 -3.38 -8.27 -3.39
C SER A 8 -2.02 -8.19 -2.70
N ALA A 9 -1.35 -7.04 -2.80
CA ALA A 9 -0.09 -6.80 -2.08
C ALA A 9 -0.22 -7.04 -0.57
N THR A 10 -1.31 -6.55 0.04
CA THR A 10 -1.59 -6.79 1.47
C THR A 10 -1.77 -8.28 1.76
N HIS A 11 -2.49 -9.00 0.92
CA HIS A 11 -2.71 -10.44 1.08
C HIS A 11 -1.40 -11.22 0.94
N LEU A 12 -0.56 -10.86 -0.03
CA LEU A 12 0.77 -11.44 -0.20
C LEU A 12 1.62 -11.23 1.06
N ASN A 13 1.73 -9.99 1.51
CA ASN A 13 2.49 -9.64 2.71
C ASN A 13 1.97 -10.37 3.96
N ASN A 14 0.65 -10.47 4.15
CA ASN A 14 0.06 -11.18 5.28
C ASN A 14 0.35 -12.69 5.26
N PHE A 15 0.38 -13.29 4.06
CA PHE A 15 0.74 -14.71 3.91
C PHE A 15 2.23 -14.95 4.22
N LEU A 16 3.09 -14.02 3.84
CA LEU A 16 4.55 -14.14 4.01
C LEU A 16 5.02 -13.76 5.41
N ASP A 17 4.26 -12.93 6.14
CA ASP A 17 4.66 -12.45 7.47
C ASP A 17 4.48 -13.52 8.55
N VAL A 18 5.42 -14.46 8.62
CA VAL A 18 5.45 -15.51 9.66
C VAL A 18 5.60 -14.95 11.07
N THR A 19 6.01 -13.68 11.23
CA THR A 19 6.10 -13.03 12.54
C THR A 19 4.74 -12.66 13.11
N ARG A 20 3.71 -12.66 12.26
CA ARG A 20 2.29 -12.41 12.61
C ARG A 20 1.39 -13.61 12.33
N GLY A 21 1.98 -14.80 12.23
CA GLY A 21 1.27 -16.06 12.01
C GLY A 21 1.19 -16.50 10.55
N GLY A 22 1.68 -15.70 9.59
CA GLY A 22 1.83 -16.09 8.20
C GLY A 22 0.59 -16.73 7.57
N PRO A 23 0.73 -17.91 6.91
CA PRO A 23 -0.37 -18.58 6.22
C PRO A 23 -1.60 -18.87 7.09
N GLU A 24 -1.42 -19.25 8.37
CA GLU A 24 -2.54 -19.52 9.28
C GLU A 24 -3.33 -18.26 9.61
N SER A 25 -2.61 -17.17 9.92
CA SER A 25 -3.24 -15.85 10.15
C SER A 25 -3.94 -15.35 8.88
N PHE A 26 -3.31 -15.53 7.72
CA PHE A 26 -3.90 -15.21 6.43
C PHE A 26 -5.22 -15.98 6.20
N LEU A 27 -5.25 -17.29 6.46
CA LEU A 27 -6.47 -18.09 6.34
C LEU A 27 -7.60 -17.48 7.18
N LEU A 28 -7.33 -17.18 8.44
CA LEU A 28 -8.35 -16.67 9.37
C LEU A 28 -8.85 -15.27 8.98
N HIS A 29 -7.95 -14.35 8.71
CA HIS A 29 -8.30 -12.93 8.59
C HIS A 29 -8.54 -12.48 7.14
N ASN A 30 -7.88 -13.07 6.15
CA ASN A 30 -7.99 -12.66 4.77
C ASN A 30 -8.93 -13.56 3.96
N LEU A 31 -8.89 -14.88 4.16
CA LEU A 31 -9.72 -15.81 3.40
C LEU A 31 -11.08 -16.07 4.07
N LEU A 32 -11.09 -16.47 5.34
CA LEU A 32 -12.32 -16.72 6.12
C LEU A 32 -12.94 -15.43 6.66
N ARG A 33 -12.18 -14.34 6.73
CA ARG A 33 -12.63 -13.03 7.17
C ARG A 33 -13.29 -13.03 8.55
N PHE A 34 -12.65 -13.71 9.51
CA PHE A 34 -13.12 -13.63 10.88
C PHE A 34 -13.22 -12.17 11.32
N PRO A 35 -14.34 -11.77 11.94
CA PRO A 35 -14.55 -10.40 12.35
C PRO A 35 -13.44 -9.93 13.29
N ALA A 36 -12.80 -8.83 12.94
CA ALA A 36 -11.84 -8.14 13.79
C ALA A 36 -12.23 -6.66 13.88
N ALA A 37 -12.17 -6.09 15.05
CA ALA A 37 -12.37 -4.66 15.21
C ALA A 37 -11.25 -3.90 14.48
N MET A 38 -11.62 -2.87 13.72
CA MET A 38 -10.64 -1.97 13.11
C MET A 38 -9.88 -1.24 14.21
N SER A 39 -8.54 -1.30 14.16
CA SER A 39 -7.74 -0.55 15.12
C SER A 39 -7.86 0.96 14.90
N PRO A 40 -7.74 1.79 15.96
CA PRO A 40 -7.77 3.24 15.80
C PRO A 40 -6.72 3.77 14.81
N HIS A 41 -5.54 3.14 14.75
CA HIS A 41 -4.51 3.46 13.76
C HIS A 41 -4.93 3.14 12.32
N ALA A 42 -5.63 2.04 12.09
CA ALA A 42 -6.14 1.69 10.77
C ALA A 42 -7.28 2.65 10.33
N ALA A 43 -8.16 3.03 11.24
CA ALA A 43 -9.18 4.05 11.02
C ALA A 43 -8.57 5.41 10.65
N TYR A 44 -7.54 5.82 11.39
CA TYR A 44 -6.77 7.02 11.10
C TYR A 44 -6.13 6.98 9.71
N GLY A 45 -5.41 5.91 9.37
CA GLY A 45 -4.82 5.74 8.05
C GLY A 45 -5.87 5.82 6.93
N SER A 46 -6.98 5.10 7.07
CA SER A 46 -8.09 5.12 6.12
C SER A 46 -8.66 6.53 5.91
N ALA A 47 -8.82 7.30 6.99
CA ALA A 47 -9.35 8.68 6.90
C ALA A 47 -8.38 9.63 6.19
N VAL A 48 -7.07 9.50 6.42
CA VAL A 48 -6.04 10.27 5.72
C VAL A 48 -6.05 9.95 4.22
N HIS A 49 -6.05 8.67 3.84
CA HIS A 49 -6.12 8.25 2.43
C HIS A 49 -7.38 8.79 1.74
N ALA A 50 -8.55 8.69 2.39
CA ALA A 50 -9.81 9.19 1.83
C ALA A 50 -9.78 10.71 1.59
N ALA A 51 -9.18 11.49 2.47
CA ALA A 51 -9.05 12.93 2.31
C ALA A 51 -8.13 13.30 1.12
N LEU A 52 -6.97 12.65 1.02
CA LEU A 52 -6.04 12.85 -0.09
C LEU A 52 -6.64 12.39 -1.43
N GLN A 53 -7.30 11.24 -1.45
CA GLN A 53 -8.04 10.74 -2.61
C GLN A 53 -9.03 11.77 -3.14
N ARG A 54 -9.86 12.31 -2.26
CA ARG A 54 -10.86 13.33 -2.65
C ARG A 54 -10.22 14.61 -3.18
N ALA A 55 -9.09 15.03 -2.59
CA ALA A 55 -8.35 16.20 -3.07
C ALA A 55 -7.84 16.00 -4.50
N HIS A 56 -7.22 14.85 -4.80
CA HIS A 56 -6.76 14.50 -6.15
C HIS A 56 -7.91 14.35 -7.13
N GLN A 57 -8.98 13.63 -6.77
CA GLN A 57 -10.13 13.41 -7.63
C GLN A 57 -10.82 14.74 -7.99
N HIS A 58 -10.97 15.65 -7.03
CA HIS A 58 -11.52 16.97 -7.30
C HIS A 58 -10.66 17.78 -8.27
N LEU A 59 -9.33 17.82 -8.02
CA LEU A 59 -8.39 18.51 -8.89
C LEU A 59 -8.45 17.95 -10.33
N ARG A 60 -8.46 16.63 -10.47
CA ARG A 60 -8.58 15.96 -11.77
C ARG A 60 -9.89 16.31 -12.50
N ALA A 61 -11.00 16.32 -11.76
CA ALA A 61 -12.33 16.57 -12.34
C ALA A 61 -12.58 18.04 -12.70
N THR A 62 -12.00 18.98 -11.96
CA THR A 62 -12.33 20.41 -12.08
C THR A 62 -11.17 21.30 -12.55
N GLY A 63 -9.95 20.80 -12.52
CA GLY A 63 -8.72 21.57 -12.73
C GLY A 63 -8.39 22.54 -11.59
N LYS A 64 -9.14 22.51 -10.48
CA LYS A 64 -9.00 23.45 -9.36
C LYS A 64 -8.65 22.72 -8.07
N ARG A 65 -7.72 23.29 -7.30
CA ARG A 65 -7.43 22.80 -5.95
C ARG A 65 -8.55 23.18 -4.99
N ARG A 66 -8.88 22.28 -4.08
CA ARG A 66 -9.81 22.55 -2.97
C ARG A 66 -9.14 23.39 -1.88
N PRO A 67 -9.89 24.19 -1.12
CA PRO A 67 -9.39 24.75 0.13
C PRO A 67 -8.88 23.66 1.06
N ILE A 68 -7.82 23.90 1.81
CA ILE A 68 -7.25 22.94 2.76
C ILE A 68 -8.28 22.57 3.84
N GLU A 69 -9.06 23.55 4.27
CA GLU A 69 -10.12 23.38 5.26
C GLU A 69 -11.17 22.33 4.83
N ASP A 70 -11.51 22.27 3.54
CA ASP A 70 -12.43 21.27 3.00
C ASP A 70 -11.80 19.87 3.05
N ILE A 71 -10.50 19.75 2.79
CA ILE A 71 -9.77 18.47 2.86
C ILE A 71 -9.71 17.97 4.32
N LEU A 72 -9.48 18.87 5.26
CA LEU A 72 -9.51 18.57 6.70
C LEU A 72 -10.92 18.15 7.16
N GLY A 73 -11.96 18.80 6.64
CA GLY A 73 -13.34 18.41 6.88
C GLY A 73 -13.69 17.02 6.35
N ASP A 74 -13.15 16.63 5.18
CA ASP A 74 -13.28 15.28 4.65
C ASP A 74 -12.58 14.25 5.54
N PHE A 75 -11.38 14.57 6.04
CA PHE A 75 -10.66 13.72 7.00
C PHE A 75 -11.46 13.49 8.28
N GLU A 76 -11.93 14.56 8.93
CA GLU A 76 -12.75 14.45 10.13
C GLU A 76 -14.01 13.63 9.89
N SER A 77 -14.72 13.92 8.80
CA SER A 77 -15.97 13.23 8.46
C SER A 77 -15.74 11.72 8.26
N HIS A 78 -14.63 11.35 7.63
CA HIS A 78 -14.29 9.93 7.41
C HIS A 78 -13.83 9.25 8.71
N LEU A 79 -13.02 9.92 9.53
CA LEU A 79 -12.58 9.41 10.82
C LEU A 79 -13.78 9.12 11.74
N ARG A 80 -14.80 10.00 11.74
CA ARG A 80 -16.03 9.87 12.53
C ARG A 80 -16.85 8.62 12.16
N GLN A 81 -16.80 8.18 10.90
CA GLN A 81 -17.50 6.98 10.43
C GLN A 81 -16.95 5.67 11.03
N HIS A 82 -15.74 5.68 11.58
CA HIS A 82 -15.13 4.49 12.16
C HIS A 82 -15.52 4.21 13.62
N HIS A 83 -16.39 5.03 14.22
CA HIS A 83 -16.95 4.83 15.58
C HIS A 83 -15.87 4.56 16.64
N LEU A 84 -14.81 5.34 16.63
CA LEU A 84 -13.76 5.30 17.65
C LEU A 84 -14.30 5.73 19.03
N SER A 85 -13.58 5.39 20.11
CA SER A 85 -13.82 6.01 21.41
C SER A 85 -13.60 7.53 21.33
N GLU A 86 -14.24 8.33 22.19
CA GLU A 86 -14.01 9.79 22.22
C GLU A 86 -12.52 10.12 22.34
N LEU A 87 -11.84 9.42 23.25
CA LEU A 87 -10.40 9.64 23.46
C LEU A 87 -9.57 9.36 22.20
N ASP A 88 -9.81 8.24 21.51
CA ASP A 88 -9.12 7.91 20.28
C ASP A 88 -9.49 8.88 19.16
N PHE A 89 -10.78 9.24 19.06
CA PHE A 89 -11.24 10.18 18.06
C PHE A 89 -10.53 11.53 18.19
N ASP A 90 -10.53 12.13 19.39
CA ASP A 90 -9.90 13.44 19.63
C ASP A 90 -8.39 13.38 19.40
N HIS A 91 -7.75 12.29 19.84
CA HIS A 91 -6.33 12.07 19.62
C HIS A 91 -5.98 12.03 18.12
N PHE A 92 -6.68 11.20 17.35
CA PHE A 92 -6.40 11.04 15.93
C PHE A 92 -6.91 12.21 15.06
N LEU A 93 -7.98 12.90 15.51
CA LEU A 93 -8.42 14.13 14.86
C LEU A 93 -7.34 15.21 14.93
N THR A 94 -6.81 15.47 16.11
CA THR A 94 -5.72 16.46 16.29
C THR A 94 -4.49 16.07 15.49
N ARG A 95 -4.03 14.82 15.65
CA ARG A 95 -2.85 14.31 14.95
C ARG A 95 -2.97 14.39 13.43
N GLY A 96 -4.11 14.01 12.90
CA GLY A 96 -4.34 14.00 11.45
C GLY A 96 -4.51 15.39 10.86
N THR A 97 -5.16 16.29 11.59
CA THR A 97 -5.26 17.70 11.19
C THR A 97 -3.88 18.33 11.10
N ASP A 98 -3.02 18.14 12.08
CA ASP A 98 -1.65 18.66 12.07
C ASP A 98 -0.81 18.03 10.95
N ALA A 99 -0.90 16.71 10.77
CA ALA A 99 -0.18 15.98 9.73
C ALA A 99 -0.61 16.43 8.32
N LEU A 100 -1.91 16.46 8.04
CA LEU A 100 -2.43 16.89 6.73
C LEU A 100 -2.11 18.36 6.44
N ASN A 101 -2.20 19.25 7.43
CA ASN A 101 -1.79 20.64 7.24
C ASN A 101 -0.31 20.76 6.86
N ALA A 102 0.57 20.04 7.55
CA ALA A 102 2.01 20.03 7.23
C ALA A 102 2.27 19.45 5.84
N PHE A 103 1.61 18.31 5.53
CA PHE A 103 1.74 17.62 4.26
C PHE A 103 1.27 18.50 3.09
N LEU A 104 0.07 19.07 3.18
CA LEU A 104 -0.50 19.90 2.13
C LEU A 104 0.33 21.18 1.92
N LYS A 105 0.83 21.81 2.98
CA LYS A 105 1.75 22.95 2.84
C LYS A 105 3.02 22.59 2.07
N ALA A 106 3.52 21.37 2.22
CA ALA A 106 4.76 20.92 1.58
C ALA A 106 4.57 20.34 0.18
N ARG A 107 3.39 19.75 -0.12
CA ARG A 107 3.18 18.93 -1.31
C ARG A 107 2.01 19.35 -2.19
N TYR A 108 1.06 20.16 -1.70
CA TYR A 108 -0.17 20.44 -2.44
C TYR A 108 0.08 21.13 -3.79
N ASP A 109 1.14 21.93 -3.90
CA ASP A 109 1.51 22.57 -5.17
C ASP A 109 2.01 21.59 -6.24
N SER A 110 2.47 20.40 -5.85
CA SER A 110 2.87 19.34 -6.77
C SER A 110 1.69 18.50 -7.27
N PHE A 111 0.50 18.64 -6.68
CA PHE A 111 -0.70 17.95 -7.17
C PHE A 111 -1.11 18.52 -8.52
N ASN A 112 -1.38 17.66 -9.48
CA ASN A 112 -1.81 18.04 -10.81
C ASN A 112 -2.95 17.15 -11.32
N HIS A 113 -3.60 17.56 -12.41
CA HIS A 113 -4.78 16.90 -12.97
C HIS A 113 -4.46 15.60 -13.75
N GLU A 114 -3.19 15.32 -14.03
CA GLU A 114 -2.75 14.11 -14.72
C GLU A 114 -2.61 12.95 -13.73
N GLN A 115 -2.50 13.23 -12.43
CA GLN A 115 -2.39 12.24 -11.38
C GLN A 115 -3.70 11.47 -11.22
N VAL A 116 -3.59 10.13 -11.10
CA VAL A 116 -4.72 9.22 -10.90
C VAL A 116 -4.68 8.68 -9.49
N ALA A 117 -5.62 9.09 -8.65
CA ALA A 117 -5.71 8.63 -7.26
C ALA A 117 -6.66 7.43 -7.09
N GLU A 118 -6.30 6.52 -6.19
CA GLU A 118 -7.11 5.34 -5.79
C GLU A 118 -7.58 4.51 -6.98
N ARG A 119 -6.65 4.21 -7.89
CA ARG A 119 -6.96 3.37 -9.03
C ARG A 119 -7.13 1.92 -8.63
N THR A 120 -8.34 1.38 -8.76
CA THR A 120 -8.65 -0.02 -8.45
C THR A 120 -8.48 -0.93 -9.66
N PHE A 121 -7.91 -2.13 -9.42
CA PHE A 121 -7.68 -3.18 -10.41
C PHE A 121 -8.64 -4.38 -10.25
N ALA A 122 -9.65 -4.26 -9.38
CA ALA A 122 -10.57 -5.36 -9.07
C ALA A 122 -11.30 -5.94 -10.29
N GLY A 123 -11.60 -5.10 -11.30
CA GLY A 123 -12.32 -5.47 -12.52
C GLY A 123 -11.44 -5.67 -13.76
N GLN A 124 -10.13 -5.48 -13.68
CA GLN A 124 -9.25 -5.41 -14.86
C GLN A 124 -8.69 -6.77 -15.34
N GLY A 125 -8.89 -7.84 -14.57
CA GLY A 125 -8.42 -9.17 -14.95
C GLY A 125 -6.90 -9.29 -14.99
N VAL A 126 -6.18 -8.53 -14.17
CA VAL A 126 -4.71 -8.59 -14.11
C VAL A 126 -4.26 -9.97 -13.69
N GLN A 127 -3.34 -10.57 -14.45
CA GLN A 127 -2.86 -11.92 -14.22
C GLN A 127 -1.34 -12.01 -14.38
N VAL A 128 -0.71 -12.78 -13.50
CA VAL A 128 0.72 -13.12 -13.55
C VAL A 128 0.83 -14.66 -13.37
N GLY A 129 1.27 -15.35 -14.41
CA GLY A 129 1.12 -16.82 -14.45
C GLY A 129 -0.36 -17.19 -14.27
N ASP A 130 -0.66 -18.09 -13.32
CA ASP A 130 -2.03 -18.49 -12.98
C ASP A 130 -2.65 -17.57 -11.90
N ALA A 131 -1.87 -16.70 -11.29
CA ALA A 131 -2.32 -15.84 -10.19
C ALA A 131 -3.13 -14.65 -10.70
N LEU A 132 -4.38 -14.55 -10.25
CA LEU A 132 -5.22 -13.39 -10.47
C LEU A 132 -4.87 -12.31 -9.42
N LEU A 133 -4.51 -11.13 -9.89
CA LEU A 133 -4.10 -10.01 -9.04
C LEU A 133 -5.19 -8.95 -8.89
N THR A 134 -5.16 -8.27 -7.76
CA THR A 134 -6.04 -7.13 -7.47
C THR A 134 -5.35 -6.15 -6.55
N GLY A 135 -5.88 -4.94 -6.47
CA GLY A 135 -5.42 -3.91 -5.54
C GLY A 135 -6.00 -2.56 -5.87
N ALA A 136 -5.64 -1.59 -5.05
CA ALA A 136 -5.79 -0.18 -5.34
C ALA A 136 -4.43 0.49 -5.17
N ILE A 137 -4.12 1.46 -6.02
CA ILE A 137 -2.88 2.25 -5.95
C ILE A 137 -3.26 3.65 -5.54
N ASP A 138 -2.64 4.16 -4.48
CA ASP A 138 -3.02 5.45 -3.90
C ASP A 138 -2.84 6.60 -4.89
N LEU A 139 -1.70 6.63 -5.62
CA LEU A 139 -1.44 7.62 -6.64
C LEU A 139 -0.58 7.07 -7.77
N ILE A 140 -0.97 7.36 -9.00
CA ILE A 140 -0.21 7.08 -10.22
C ILE A 140 0.07 8.41 -10.92
N GLU A 141 1.34 8.67 -11.20
CA GLU A 141 1.79 9.80 -12.02
C GLU A 141 2.16 9.26 -13.39
N VAL A 142 1.52 9.76 -14.43
CA VAL A 142 1.69 9.25 -15.81
C VAL A 142 2.45 10.29 -16.64
N ASN A 143 3.55 9.88 -17.26
CA ASN A 143 4.23 10.65 -18.29
C ASN A 143 3.85 10.10 -19.67
N GLU A 144 2.93 10.79 -20.32
CA GLU A 144 2.40 10.40 -21.63
C GLU A 144 3.46 10.45 -22.75
N ASN A 145 4.45 11.34 -22.63
CA ASN A 145 5.48 11.51 -23.65
C ASN A 145 6.45 10.34 -23.68
N ASP A 146 6.91 9.92 -22.51
CA ASP A 146 7.92 8.88 -22.37
C ASP A 146 7.28 7.50 -22.12
N LYS A 147 5.94 7.43 -21.98
CA LYS A 147 5.20 6.23 -21.61
C LYS A 147 5.72 5.60 -20.34
N THR A 148 6.03 6.44 -19.35
CA THR A 148 6.51 6.01 -18.04
C THR A 148 5.54 6.39 -16.92
N MET A 149 5.62 5.67 -15.81
CA MET A 149 4.79 5.91 -14.63
C MET A 149 5.62 5.87 -13.35
N THR A 150 5.19 6.68 -12.38
CA THR A 150 5.61 6.59 -10.98
C THR A 150 4.41 6.20 -10.13
N VAL A 151 4.59 5.25 -9.21
CA VAL A 151 3.57 4.86 -8.25
C VAL A 151 3.90 5.42 -6.88
N THR A 152 2.94 6.00 -6.20
CA THR A 152 3.11 6.50 -4.84
C THR A 152 2.10 5.82 -3.91
N ASP A 153 2.58 5.44 -2.74
CA ASP A 153 1.79 4.90 -1.65
C ASP A 153 1.94 5.81 -0.42
N TYR A 154 0.83 6.32 0.09
CA TYR A 154 0.79 7.20 1.24
C TYR A 154 0.86 6.39 2.54
N LYS A 155 1.70 6.80 3.45
CA LYS A 155 1.84 6.13 4.75
C LYS A 155 1.66 7.12 5.89
N THR A 156 0.87 6.71 6.87
CA THR A 156 0.77 7.39 8.16
C THR A 156 1.74 6.77 9.15
N GLY A 157 2.15 7.55 10.13
CA GLY A 157 3.07 7.13 11.18
C GLY A 157 4.52 7.49 10.91
N ARG A 158 5.40 6.97 11.77
CA ARG A 158 6.80 7.36 11.80
C ARG A 158 7.54 7.03 10.52
N ALA A 159 8.18 8.04 9.91
CA ALA A 159 8.96 7.90 8.71
C ALA A 159 10.24 7.09 8.93
N SER A 160 10.61 6.29 7.92
CA SER A 160 11.95 5.72 7.74
C SER A 160 12.73 6.57 6.75
N TYR A 161 14.05 6.65 6.92
CA TYR A 161 14.91 7.53 6.12
C TYR A 161 15.75 6.78 5.09
N SER A 162 15.70 5.46 5.10
CA SER A 162 16.39 4.59 4.15
C SER A 162 15.70 3.23 4.08
N TRP A 163 15.94 2.48 3.01
CA TRP A 163 15.41 1.13 2.82
C TRP A 163 16.06 0.05 3.70
N GLN A 164 17.12 0.37 4.43
CA GLN A 164 17.88 -0.64 5.21
C GLN A 164 17.22 -1.00 6.54
N GLY A 165 16.51 -0.06 7.18
CA GLY A 165 15.94 -0.26 8.50
C GLY A 165 16.99 -0.50 9.59
N LYS A 166 16.73 -0.07 10.82
CA LYS A 166 17.66 -0.24 11.96
C LYS A 166 17.26 -1.41 12.88
N THR A 167 15.98 -1.63 13.06
CA THR A 167 15.40 -2.69 13.90
C THR A 167 14.71 -3.73 13.03
N ASP A 168 14.48 -4.94 13.54
CA ASP A 168 13.72 -5.96 12.81
C ASP A 168 12.32 -5.48 12.43
N SER A 169 11.63 -4.81 13.33
CA SER A 169 10.31 -4.22 13.03
C SER A 169 10.36 -3.21 11.86
N GLU A 170 11.40 -2.38 11.81
CA GLU A 170 11.58 -1.43 10.71
C GLU A 170 11.95 -2.15 9.40
N LYS A 171 12.81 -3.17 9.46
CA LYS A 171 13.18 -3.99 8.30
C LYS A 171 11.96 -4.73 7.73
N ILE A 172 11.12 -5.33 8.58
CA ILE A 172 9.87 -5.98 8.18
C ILE A 172 8.94 -4.97 7.49
N LYS A 173 8.74 -3.81 8.12
CA LYS A 173 7.92 -2.73 7.55
C LYS A 173 8.40 -2.32 6.16
N LEU A 174 9.69 -2.07 6.00
CA LEU A 174 10.30 -1.64 4.73
C LEU A 174 10.28 -2.74 3.68
N HIS A 175 10.45 -4.00 4.08
CA HIS A 175 10.32 -5.16 3.21
C HIS A 175 8.91 -5.24 2.61
N HIS A 176 7.87 -5.14 3.45
CA HIS A 176 6.48 -5.09 2.98
C HIS A 176 6.19 -3.91 2.06
N TYR A 177 6.75 -2.73 2.35
CA TYR A 177 6.58 -1.56 1.50
C TYR A 177 7.25 -1.75 0.13
N ARG A 178 8.45 -2.33 0.11
CA ARG A 178 9.13 -2.65 -1.15
C ARG A 178 8.33 -3.66 -1.96
N GLN A 179 7.88 -4.74 -1.37
CA GLN A 179 7.04 -5.73 -2.05
C GLN A 179 5.74 -5.10 -2.58
N GLN A 180 5.11 -4.21 -1.81
CA GLN A 180 3.91 -3.48 -2.23
C GLN A 180 4.16 -2.62 -3.49
N LEU A 181 5.25 -1.86 -3.53
CA LEU A 181 5.59 -1.04 -4.70
C LEU A 181 5.90 -1.89 -5.95
N ILE A 182 6.60 -3.01 -5.79
CA ILE A 182 6.86 -3.96 -6.88
C ILE A 182 5.54 -4.60 -7.35
N PHE A 183 4.66 -4.95 -6.43
CA PHE A 183 3.33 -5.47 -6.76
C PHE A 183 2.50 -4.43 -7.53
N TYR A 184 2.58 -3.16 -7.20
CA TYR A 184 1.92 -2.08 -7.94
C TYR A 184 2.46 -1.95 -9.37
N LYS A 185 3.77 -2.11 -9.54
CA LYS A 185 4.39 -2.20 -10.89
C LYS A 185 3.76 -3.34 -11.69
N LEU A 186 3.64 -4.54 -11.10
CA LEU A 186 2.99 -5.69 -11.76
C LEU A 186 1.52 -5.40 -12.12
N LEU A 187 0.76 -4.78 -11.22
CA LEU A 187 -0.64 -4.44 -11.50
C LEU A 187 -0.77 -3.53 -12.72
N LEU A 188 0.08 -2.52 -12.84
CA LEU A 188 0.03 -1.57 -13.94
C LEU A 188 0.49 -2.20 -15.24
N GLU A 189 1.68 -2.79 -15.27
CA GLU A 189 2.30 -3.31 -16.49
C GLU A 189 1.57 -4.52 -17.08
N HIS A 190 0.79 -5.27 -16.25
CA HIS A 190 -0.06 -6.38 -16.72
C HIS A 190 -1.53 -5.98 -16.89
N SER A 191 -1.88 -4.73 -16.70
CA SER A 191 -3.25 -4.29 -16.90
C SER A 191 -3.48 -3.86 -18.35
N PRO A 192 -4.65 -4.18 -18.94
CA PRO A 192 -4.99 -3.72 -20.28
C PRO A 192 -5.00 -2.18 -20.41
N GLU A 193 -5.37 -1.47 -19.36
CA GLU A 193 -5.51 -0.02 -19.35
C GLU A 193 -4.17 0.71 -19.53
N TYR A 194 -3.09 0.16 -18.96
CA TYR A 194 -1.76 0.77 -18.99
C TYR A 194 -0.79 0.00 -19.91
N SER A 195 -1.34 -0.76 -20.86
CA SER A 195 -0.53 -1.48 -21.86
C SER A 195 0.40 -0.51 -22.61
N GLY A 196 1.68 -0.84 -22.65
CA GLY A 196 2.70 0.00 -23.30
C GLY A 196 3.31 1.08 -22.42
N TYR A 197 2.94 1.16 -21.15
CA TYR A 197 3.61 1.99 -20.15
C TYR A 197 4.58 1.16 -19.31
N THR A 198 5.62 1.80 -18.81
CA THR A 198 6.61 1.20 -17.90
C THR A 198 6.63 1.95 -16.58
N VAL A 199 6.52 1.24 -15.46
CA VAL A 199 6.69 1.84 -14.14
C VAL A 199 8.18 1.92 -13.83
N ILE A 200 8.71 3.13 -13.75
CA ILE A 200 10.14 3.41 -13.56
C ILE A 200 10.50 3.70 -12.09
N GLN A 201 9.52 4.09 -11.27
CA GLN A 201 9.78 4.45 -9.88
C GLN A 201 8.61 4.10 -8.98
N GLY A 202 8.92 3.62 -7.78
CA GLY A 202 8.01 3.49 -6.66
C GLY A 202 8.36 4.45 -5.52
N LYS A 203 7.36 5.01 -4.85
CA LYS A 203 7.53 6.01 -3.80
C LYS A 203 6.64 5.70 -2.61
N ILE A 204 7.23 5.66 -1.43
CA ILE A 204 6.50 5.75 -0.15
C ILE A 204 6.54 7.21 0.27
N GLU A 205 5.39 7.83 0.44
CA GLU A 205 5.28 9.22 0.90
C GLU A 205 4.65 9.25 2.29
N TYR A 206 5.43 9.69 3.28
CA TYR A 206 4.92 9.79 4.65
C TYR A 206 4.12 11.10 4.81
N VAL A 207 2.86 10.96 5.23
CA VAL A 207 1.98 12.12 5.43
C VAL A 207 2.32 12.88 6.71
N GLU A 208 2.86 12.18 7.72
CA GLU A 208 3.27 12.80 8.98
C GLU A 208 4.67 13.39 8.86
N PRO A 209 4.85 14.66 9.26
CA PRO A 209 6.17 15.27 9.27
C PRO A 209 7.08 14.62 10.33
N ASN A 210 8.37 14.64 10.10
CA ASN A 210 9.33 14.24 11.11
C ASN A 210 9.46 15.31 12.23
N SER A 211 10.34 15.08 13.21
CA SER A 211 10.57 16.00 14.33
C SER A 211 11.12 17.39 13.92
N ARG A 212 11.53 17.54 12.66
CA ARG A 212 11.98 18.83 12.10
C ARG A 212 10.90 19.52 11.26
N GLY A 213 9.71 18.93 11.18
CA GLY A 213 8.63 19.43 10.33
C GLY A 213 8.76 19.06 8.84
N GLU A 214 9.67 18.17 8.47
CA GLU A 214 9.93 17.77 7.08
C GLU A 214 9.07 16.57 6.68
N ILE A 215 8.50 16.61 5.49
CA ILE A 215 7.83 15.47 4.86
C ILE A 215 8.88 14.60 4.20
N ILE A 216 8.91 13.32 4.59
CA ILE A 216 9.90 12.35 4.12
C ILE A 216 9.28 11.47 3.04
N SER A 217 10.06 11.20 2.01
CA SER A 217 9.73 10.23 0.97
C SER A 217 10.86 9.21 0.83
N LEU A 218 10.51 7.95 0.59
CA LEU A 218 11.44 6.90 0.18
C LEU A 218 11.13 6.50 -1.24
N THR A 219 12.11 6.56 -2.13
CA THR A 219 11.99 6.15 -3.52
C THR A 219 12.76 4.87 -3.79
N ILE A 220 12.29 4.10 -4.75
CA ILE A 220 13.00 3.00 -5.39
C ILE A 220 12.87 3.17 -6.89
N ASP A 221 13.99 3.26 -7.59
CA ASP A 221 14.02 3.23 -9.04
C ASP A 221 14.02 1.79 -9.51
N PHE A 222 13.17 1.46 -10.46
CA PHE A 222 13.05 0.12 -11.00
C PHE A 222 13.98 -0.05 -12.20
N ASP A 223 14.77 -1.14 -12.18
CA ASP A 223 15.70 -1.49 -13.26
C ASP A 223 15.05 -2.56 -14.17
N GLY A 224 14.27 -2.10 -15.12
CA GLY A 224 13.56 -2.99 -16.04
C GLY A 224 12.60 -3.95 -15.33
N SER A 225 12.76 -5.25 -15.54
CA SER A 225 11.94 -6.31 -14.93
C SER A 225 12.58 -6.96 -13.70
N ARG A 226 13.77 -6.57 -13.32
CA ARG A 226 14.55 -7.27 -12.27
C ARG A 226 13.76 -7.49 -11.00
N GLU A 227 13.15 -6.44 -10.45
CA GLU A 227 12.41 -6.53 -9.19
C GLU A 227 11.13 -7.37 -9.33
N THR A 228 10.48 -7.30 -10.49
CA THR A 228 9.30 -8.11 -10.79
C THR A 228 9.66 -9.57 -11.00
N ASP A 229 10.80 -9.86 -11.64
CA ASP A 229 11.30 -11.22 -11.85
C ASP A 229 11.65 -11.92 -10.51
N GLU A 230 12.04 -11.14 -9.49
CA GLU A 230 12.25 -11.65 -8.13
C GLU A 230 10.91 -11.92 -7.40
N LEU A 231 9.87 -11.12 -7.62
CA LEU A 231 8.58 -11.24 -6.91
C LEU A 231 7.60 -12.23 -7.57
N ILE A 232 7.64 -12.39 -8.87
CA ILE A 232 6.73 -13.28 -9.62
C ILE A 232 6.78 -14.74 -9.13
N PRO A 233 7.95 -15.37 -8.92
CA PRO A 233 8.01 -16.73 -8.38
C PRO A 233 7.34 -16.85 -7.01
N LEU A 234 7.51 -15.83 -6.16
CA LEU A 234 6.93 -15.81 -4.83
C LEU A 234 5.39 -15.67 -4.88
N ILE A 235 4.88 -14.79 -5.75
CA ILE A 235 3.44 -14.67 -6.02
C ILE A 235 2.88 -16.02 -6.50
N THR A 236 3.57 -16.70 -7.40
CA THR A 236 3.16 -17.99 -7.96
C THR A 236 3.11 -19.06 -6.86
N ALA A 237 4.15 -19.16 -6.03
CA ALA A 237 4.21 -20.13 -4.95
C ALA A 237 3.12 -19.89 -3.90
N VAL A 238 2.90 -18.64 -3.49
CA VAL A 238 1.82 -18.27 -2.56
C VAL A 238 0.45 -18.57 -3.18
N TRP A 239 0.23 -18.23 -4.45
CA TRP A 239 -1.01 -18.55 -5.16
C TRP A 239 -1.29 -20.03 -5.18
N GLN A 240 -0.30 -20.86 -5.54
CA GLN A 240 -0.45 -22.32 -5.57
C GLN A 240 -0.83 -22.89 -4.21
N ARG A 241 -0.20 -22.42 -3.12
CA ARG A 241 -0.54 -22.85 -1.76
C ARG A 241 -1.97 -22.44 -1.36
N ILE A 242 -2.39 -21.22 -1.70
CA ILE A 242 -3.75 -20.75 -1.44
C ILE A 242 -4.78 -21.63 -2.21
N MET A 243 -4.51 -21.92 -3.50
CA MET A 243 -5.40 -22.75 -4.32
C MET A 243 -5.45 -24.22 -3.84
N ALA A 244 -4.34 -24.72 -3.31
CA ALA A 244 -4.25 -26.05 -2.69
C ALA A 244 -4.81 -26.11 -1.26
N LEU A 245 -5.26 -24.98 -0.69
CA LEU A 245 -5.67 -24.85 0.73
C LEU A 245 -4.56 -25.26 1.71
N ASP A 246 -3.30 -25.12 1.33
CA ASP A 246 -2.16 -25.40 2.19
C ASP A 246 -1.73 -24.14 2.95
N PHE A 247 -2.16 -24.03 4.19
CA PHE A 247 -1.83 -22.94 5.11
C PHE A 247 -0.89 -23.41 6.23
N SER A 248 -0.27 -24.57 6.07
CA SER A 248 0.66 -25.08 7.07
C SER A 248 1.94 -24.22 7.13
N VAL A 249 2.41 -23.93 8.32
CA VAL A 249 3.70 -23.30 8.55
C VAL A 249 4.51 -24.14 9.53
N LYS A 250 5.73 -24.48 9.18
CA LYS A 250 6.59 -25.34 10.03
C LYS A 250 7.16 -24.60 11.23
N ASN A 251 7.46 -23.30 11.06
CA ASN A 251 8.06 -22.48 12.09
C ASN A 251 7.42 -21.08 12.07
N VAL A 252 6.96 -20.61 13.22
CA VAL A 252 6.57 -19.24 13.45
C VAL A 252 7.84 -18.42 13.71
N GLY A 253 8.03 -17.36 12.94
CA GLY A 253 9.18 -16.48 13.07
C GLY A 253 8.95 -15.30 14.00
N THR A 254 10.00 -14.58 14.35
CA THR A 254 9.94 -13.35 15.15
C THR A 254 10.78 -12.21 14.58
N THR A 255 11.56 -12.48 13.54
CA THR A 255 12.53 -11.55 12.95
C THR A 255 12.33 -11.39 11.45
N HIS A 256 12.91 -10.35 10.88
CA HIS A 256 12.96 -10.17 9.43
C HIS A 256 13.63 -11.33 8.69
N LYS A 257 14.66 -11.94 9.30
CA LYS A 257 15.35 -13.11 8.74
C LYS A 257 14.43 -14.33 8.60
N ASP A 258 13.49 -14.50 9.51
CA ASP A 258 12.54 -15.61 9.46
C ASP A 258 11.57 -15.45 8.28
N ILE A 259 11.16 -14.22 7.96
CA ILE A 259 10.38 -13.94 6.76
C ILE A 259 11.16 -14.32 5.51
N LEU A 260 12.41 -13.85 5.37
CA LEU A 260 13.24 -14.17 4.21
C LEU A 260 13.51 -15.68 4.08
N ALA A 261 13.72 -16.39 5.20
CA ALA A 261 13.87 -17.83 5.20
C ALA A 261 12.60 -18.55 4.75
N PHE A 262 11.43 -18.06 5.17
CA PHE A 262 10.15 -18.59 4.73
C PHE A 262 9.93 -18.35 3.23
N GLU A 263 10.15 -17.14 2.74
CA GLU A 263 10.08 -16.81 1.31
C GLU A 263 10.98 -17.72 0.48
N THR A 264 12.24 -17.91 0.91
CA THR A 264 13.19 -18.82 0.23
C THR A 264 12.66 -20.26 0.22
N SER A 265 12.05 -20.73 1.31
CA SER A 265 11.50 -22.09 1.39
C SER A 265 10.29 -22.34 0.49
N LEU A 266 9.63 -21.29 0.03
CA LEU A 266 8.53 -21.39 -0.93
C LEU A 266 9.02 -21.58 -2.37
N LEU A 267 10.27 -21.24 -2.64
CA LEU A 267 10.87 -21.27 -3.97
C LEU A 267 11.68 -22.55 -4.23
N THR A 268 11.83 -23.41 -3.23
CA THR A 268 12.55 -24.69 -3.30
C THR A 268 11.58 -25.87 -3.33
#